data_999d84cb04e69d2ba2fa1ea7c4beb03c
#
_entry.id   999d84cb04e69d2ba2fa1ea7c4beb03c
#
_cell.length_a   1.000
_cell.length_b   1.000
_cell.length_c   1.000
_cell.angle_alpha   90.00
_cell.angle_beta   90.00
_cell.angle_gamma   90.00
#
_symmetry.space_group_name_H-M   'P 1'
#
loop_
_entity.id
_entity.type
_entity.pdbx_description
1 polymer ?
#
loop_
_entity_poly.entity_id
_entity_poly.type
_entity_poly.pdbx_seq_one_letter_code
_entity_poly.pdbx_strand_id
1 'polypeptide(L)'
;MTIRKTKSGKWTVDVSNGFHPVTQKRIRIIRKGLKSKKEALELEQHIRVVELKEKQFDFIVTTDMLFDLLEEDDLKNGRKVSYTSTQRNNYERHIKPYFKDTNLNKLTYDHIFEFREYLKTKPKKQNENETLSYNTINKILILLKKIFDTGIRKSLIDKNPVENLRKLPISKPNIKFWSIEEFTRFRELIRDDEISYDLFFVIAFFTGMRMGEILALN
;
A
#
# COMPACT_ATOMS: atom_id res chain seq x y z
N MET A 1 -17.76 33.08 -10.63
CA MET A 1 -18.90 33.62 -9.88
C MET A 1 -19.61 32.46 -9.22
N THR A 2 -19.77 32.52 -7.93
CA THR A 2 -20.35 31.41 -7.13
C THR A 2 -21.88 31.53 -6.99
N ILE A 3 -22.44 32.70 -7.13
CA ILE A 3 -23.92 32.93 -7.03
C ILE A 3 -24.43 33.53 -8.35
N ARG A 4 -25.50 32.94 -8.88
CA ARG A 4 -26.09 33.35 -10.17
C ARG A 4 -27.62 33.37 -10.05
N LYS A 5 -28.26 34.39 -10.68
CA LYS A 5 -29.72 34.43 -10.85
C LYS A 5 -30.09 33.66 -12.12
N THR A 6 -31.02 32.72 -12.03
CA THR A 6 -31.53 31.97 -13.18
C THR A 6 -32.57 32.79 -13.97
N LYS A 7 -32.83 32.39 -15.21
CA LYS A 7 -33.88 33.01 -16.04
C LYS A 7 -35.27 32.95 -15.41
N SER A 8 -35.50 31.97 -14.50
CA SER A 8 -36.74 31.81 -13.73
C SER A 8 -36.80 32.68 -12.46
N GLY A 9 -35.87 33.61 -12.27
CA GLY A 9 -35.85 34.52 -11.13
C GLY A 9 -35.27 33.93 -9.83
N LYS A 10 -35.00 32.62 -9.78
CA LYS A 10 -34.43 31.93 -8.63
C LYS A 10 -32.88 32.06 -8.60
N TRP A 11 -32.31 31.87 -7.43
CA TRP A 11 -30.84 31.90 -7.26
C TRP A 11 -30.22 30.51 -7.22
N THR A 12 -28.98 30.42 -7.67
CA THR A 12 -28.20 29.20 -7.66
C THR A 12 -26.83 29.51 -7.07
N VAL A 13 -26.37 28.66 -6.15
CA VAL A 13 -25.04 28.66 -5.58
C VAL A 13 -24.23 27.54 -6.23
N ASP A 14 -23.00 27.85 -6.67
CA ASP A 14 -22.08 26.90 -7.35
C ASP A 14 -20.69 27.10 -6.75
N VAL A 15 -20.36 26.32 -5.74
CA VAL A 15 -19.07 26.38 -5.02
C VAL A 15 -18.15 25.30 -5.53
N SER A 16 -16.92 25.68 -5.92
CA SER A 16 -15.88 24.74 -6.30
C SER A 16 -15.13 24.25 -5.07
N ASN A 17 -14.95 22.95 -4.97
CA ASN A 17 -14.14 22.27 -3.94
C ASN A 17 -12.85 21.68 -4.55
N GLY A 18 -12.20 22.45 -5.42
CA GLY A 18 -10.96 22.00 -6.06
C GLY A 18 -11.16 20.95 -7.14
N PHE A 19 -10.18 20.11 -7.31
CA PHE A 19 -10.15 19.02 -8.29
C PHE A 19 -9.99 17.68 -7.56
N HIS A 20 -10.62 16.65 -8.10
CA HIS A 20 -10.43 15.29 -7.61
C HIS A 20 -8.96 14.89 -7.76
N PRO A 21 -8.28 14.46 -6.68
CA PRO A 21 -6.81 14.30 -6.69
C PRO A 21 -6.31 13.24 -7.67
N VAL A 22 -7.14 12.23 -7.97
CA VAL A 22 -6.79 11.13 -8.89
C VAL A 22 -7.31 11.39 -10.30
N THR A 23 -8.61 11.73 -10.43
CA THR A 23 -9.25 11.88 -11.75
C THR A 23 -9.09 13.27 -12.36
N GLN A 24 -8.54 14.25 -11.61
CA GLN A 24 -8.39 15.66 -11.97
C GLN A 24 -9.71 16.34 -12.38
N LYS A 25 -10.84 15.71 -12.14
CA LYS A 25 -12.18 16.30 -12.39
C LYS A 25 -12.50 17.34 -11.32
N ARG A 26 -13.07 18.46 -11.75
CA ARG A 26 -13.47 19.54 -10.85
C ARG A 26 -14.64 19.11 -9.97
N ILE A 27 -14.46 19.18 -8.65
CA ILE A 27 -15.51 18.91 -7.67
C ILE A 27 -16.31 20.19 -7.44
N ARG A 28 -17.64 20.10 -7.52
CA ARG A 28 -18.54 21.24 -7.38
C ARG A 28 -19.74 20.89 -6.53
N ILE A 29 -20.11 21.81 -5.64
CA ILE A 29 -21.36 21.73 -4.88
C ILE A 29 -22.32 22.75 -5.49
N ILE A 30 -23.42 22.26 -6.06
CA ILE A 30 -24.40 23.10 -6.72
C ILE A 30 -25.73 22.98 -5.97
N ARG A 31 -26.29 24.12 -5.54
CA ARG A 31 -27.61 24.22 -4.94
C ARG A 31 -28.45 25.21 -5.75
N LYS A 32 -29.64 24.77 -6.21
CA LYS A 32 -30.54 25.52 -7.08
C LYS A 32 -31.84 25.83 -6.38
N GLY A 33 -32.58 26.85 -6.88
CA GLY A 33 -33.94 27.09 -6.47
C GLY A 33 -34.13 28.02 -5.28
N LEU A 34 -33.11 28.74 -4.83
CA LEU A 34 -33.11 29.66 -3.72
C LEU A 34 -33.97 30.92 -4.04
N LYS A 35 -34.72 31.41 -3.05
CA LYS A 35 -35.71 32.47 -3.24
C LYS A 35 -35.10 33.87 -3.24
N SER A 36 -34.02 34.08 -2.47
CA SER A 36 -33.41 35.39 -2.33
C SER A 36 -31.90 35.35 -2.49
N LYS A 37 -31.28 36.51 -2.79
CA LYS A 37 -29.83 36.68 -2.84
C LYS A 37 -29.20 36.51 -1.45
N LYS A 38 -29.92 36.93 -0.39
CA LYS A 38 -29.46 36.80 0.99
C LYS A 38 -29.33 35.32 1.39
N GLU A 39 -30.37 34.53 1.12
CA GLU A 39 -30.37 33.07 1.33
C GLU A 39 -29.25 32.38 0.56
N ALA A 40 -28.95 32.82 -0.67
CA ALA A 40 -27.86 32.26 -1.46
C ALA A 40 -26.49 32.61 -0.87
N LEU A 41 -26.30 33.79 -0.29
CA LEU A 41 -25.05 34.17 0.39
C LEU A 41 -24.84 33.41 1.69
N GLU A 42 -25.89 33.28 2.51
CA GLU A 42 -25.82 32.50 3.75
C GLU A 42 -25.50 31.03 3.47
N LEU A 43 -26.15 30.45 2.46
CA LEU A 43 -25.86 29.08 2.04
C LEU A 43 -24.46 28.93 1.47
N GLU A 44 -23.95 29.88 0.69
CA GLU A 44 -22.56 29.86 0.21
C GLU A 44 -21.56 29.84 1.37
N GLN A 45 -21.78 30.72 2.36
CA GLN A 45 -20.93 30.75 3.56
C GLN A 45 -21.01 29.44 4.35
N HIS A 46 -22.21 28.91 4.54
CA HIS A 46 -22.40 27.63 5.20
C HIS A 46 -21.67 26.48 4.46
N ILE A 47 -21.79 26.41 3.13
CA ILE A 47 -21.08 25.42 2.30
C ILE A 47 -19.58 25.59 2.48
N ARG A 48 -19.05 26.82 2.46
CA ARG A 48 -17.60 27.06 2.60
C ARG A 48 -17.06 26.71 3.98
N VAL A 49 -17.82 26.99 5.04
CA VAL A 49 -17.34 26.82 6.42
C VAL A 49 -17.59 25.42 6.95
N VAL A 50 -18.73 24.81 6.63
CA VAL A 50 -19.16 23.53 7.18
C VAL A 50 -19.00 22.41 6.15
N GLU A 51 -19.73 22.49 5.03
CA GLU A 51 -19.79 21.39 4.06
C GLU A 51 -18.44 21.13 3.38
N LEU A 52 -17.60 22.15 3.14
CA LEU A 52 -16.28 21.93 2.54
C LEU A 52 -15.29 21.29 3.53
N LYS A 53 -15.43 21.57 4.83
CA LYS A 53 -14.62 20.92 5.86
C LYS A 53 -15.06 19.48 6.11
N GLU A 54 -16.38 19.21 6.09
CA GLU A 54 -16.91 17.86 6.31
C GLU A 54 -16.78 16.97 5.05
N LYS A 55 -16.85 17.57 3.84
CA LYS A 55 -16.85 16.85 2.56
C LYS A 55 -15.49 16.74 1.89
N GLN A 56 -14.42 17.12 2.56
CA GLN A 56 -13.06 16.93 2.01
C GLN A 56 -12.82 15.46 1.66
N PHE A 57 -13.65 14.52 2.16
CA PHE A 57 -13.54 13.08 2.03
C PHE A 57 -14.85 12.38 1.57
N ASP A 58 -15.75 13.07 0.90
CA ASP A 58 -17.04 12.49 0.41
C ASP A 58 -16.86 11.52 -0.79
N PHE A 59 -15.65 11.43 -1.35
CA PHE A 59 -15.34 10.42 -2.37
C PHE A 59 -14.81 9.14 -1.72
N ILE A 60 -15.18 8.01 -2.30
CA ILE A 60 -14.71 6.70 -1.86
C ILE A 60 -13.23 6.58 -2.18
N VAL A 61 -12.38 6.55 -1.14
CA VAL A 61 -10.96 6.24 -1.28
C VAL A 61 -10.80 4.74 -1.12
N THR A 62 -10.28 4.09 -2.15
CA THR A 62 -10.04 2.64 -2.14
C THR A 62 -8.56 2.31 -2.00
N THR A 63 -8.25 1.05 -1.63
CA THR A 63 -6.87 0.57 -1.59
C THR A 63 -6.21 0.60 -2.95
N ASP A 64 -6.95 0.32 -4.05
CA ASP A 64 -6.42 0.36 -5.41
C ASP A 64 -5.91 1.77 -5.76
N MET A 65 -6.71 2.81 -5.49
CA MET A 65 -6.31 4.20 -5.75
C MET A 65 -5.02 4.58 -5.01
N LEU A 66 -4.92 4.22 -3.73
CA LEU A 66 -3.74 4.57 -2.93
C LEU A 66 -2.52 3.73 -3.28
N PHE A 67 -2.73 2.48 -3.68
CA PHE A 67 -1.64 1.60 -4.12
C PHE A 67 -1.05 2.09 -5.45
N ASP A 68 -1.88 2.48 -6.42
CA ASP A 68 -1.40 3.06 -7.70
C ASP A 68 -0.56 4.32 -7.46
N LEU A 69 -0.99 5.20 -6.54
CA LEU A 69 -0.22 6.38 -6.15
C LEU A 69 1.10 6.02 -5.46
N LEU A 70 1.12 4.96 -4.64
CA LEU A 70 2.34 4.48 -4.00
C LEU A 70 3.33 3.94 -5.04
N GLU A 71 2.86 3.16 -6.02
CA GLU A 71 3.72 2.65 -7.09
C GLU A 71 4.29 3.78 -7.94
N GLU A 72 3.47 4.77 -8.28
CA GLU A 72 3.94 5.94 -9.02
C GLU A 72 5.03 6.71 -8.25
N ASP A 73 4.83 6.92 -6.94
CA ASP A 73 5.82 7.54 -6.06
C ASP A 73 7.12 6.69 -5.98
N ASP A 74 7.01 5.36 -5.85
CA ASP A 74 8.16 4.45 -5.79
C ASP A 74 8.94 4.44 -7.11
N LEU A 75 8.27 4.47 -8.27
CA LEU A 75 8.91 4.57 -9.59
C LEU A 75 9.64 5.90 -9.75
N LYS A 76 9.03 7.02 -9.38
CA LYS A 76 9.66 8.36 -9.43
C LYS A 76 10.90 8.43 -8.53
N ASN A 77 10.90 7.71 -7.41
CA ASN A 77 12.03 7.65 -6.47
C ASN A 77 13.08 6.59 -6.86
N GLY A 78 13.01 5.99 -8.05
CA GLY A 78 14.02 5.05 -8.54
C GLY A 78 14.09 3.73 -7.77
N ARG A 79 12.98 3.27 -7.18
CA ARG A 79 12.96 1.98 -6.48
C ARG A 79 13.19 0.82 -7.45
N LYS A 80 13.96 -0.18 -6.99
CA LYS A 80 14.28 -1.37 -7.80
C LYS A 80 13.01 -2.11 -8.23
N VAL A 81 12.94 -2.56 -9.46
CA VAL A 81 11.80 -3.30 -10.03
C VAL A 81 11.46 -4.55 -9.20
N SER A 82 12.45 -5.27 -8.70
CA SER A 82 12.23 -6.46 -7.85
C SER A 82 11.48 -6.12 -6.56
N TYR A 83 11.72 -4.93 -6.00
CA TYR A 83 11.03 -4.44 -4.81
C TYR A 83 9.56 -4.11 -5.12
N THR A 84 9.29 -3.34 -6.17
CA THR A 84 7.92 -2.97 -6.57
C THR A 84 7.11 -4.18 -6.98
N SER A 85 7.71 -5.14 -7.70
CA SER A 85 7.07 -6.42 -8.05
C SER A 85 6.68 -7.24 -6.81
N THR A 86 7.54 -7.27 -5.78
CA THR A 86 7.23 -7.96 -4.52
C THR A 86 6.07 -7.28 -3.79
N GLN A 87 6.02 -5.94 -3.77
CA GLN A 87 4.91 -5.20 -3.18
C GLN A 87 3.61 -5.47 -3.94
N ARG A 88 3.63 -5.40 -5.27
CA ARG A 88 2.47 -5.68 -6.12
C ARG A 88 1.93 -7.10 -5.87
N ASN A 89 2.80 -8.10 -5.82
CA ASN A 89 2.40 -9.47 -5.50
C ASN A 89 1.72 -9.59 -4.12
N ASN A 90 2.24 -8.91 -3.10
CA ASN A 90 1.63 -8.90 -1.78
C ASN A 90 0.29 -8.17 -1.75
N TYR A 91 0.20 -7.06 -2.49
CA TYR A 91 -1.03 -6.28 -2.64
C TYR A 91 -2.14 -7.10 -3.30
N GLU A 92 -1.89 -7.60 -4.51
CA GLU A 92 -2.86 -8.35 -5.31
C GLU A 92 -3.35 -9.63 -4.61
N ARG A 93 -2.47 -10.30 -3.87
CA ARG A 93 -2.79 -11.58 -3.22
C ARG A 93 -3.48 -11.45 -1.87
N HIS A 94 -3.19 -10.39 -1.14
CA HIS A 94 -3.55 -10.33 0.27
C HIS A 94 -4.39 -9.10 0.63
N ILE A 95 -4.06 -7.91 0.14
CA ILE A 95 -4.72 -6.66 0.51
C ILE A 95 -5.95 -6.42 -0.35
N LYS A 96 -5.78 -6.41 -1.66
CA LYS A 96 -6.86 -6.12 -2.62
C LYS A 96 -8.09 -7.02 -2.45
N PRO A 97 -7.97 -8.36 -2.32
CA PRO A 97 -9.15 -9.22 -2.18
C PRO A 97 -9.95 -8.97 -0.89
N TYR A 98 -9.27 -8.53 0.18
CA TYR A 98 -9.91 -8.30 1.47
C TYR A 98 -10.60 -6.93 1.55
N PHE A 99 -9.95 -5.88 1.02
CA PHE A 99 -10.43 -4.50 1.10
C PHE A 99 -11.12 -4.03 -0.20
N LYS A 100 -11.47 -4.95 -1.11
CA LYS A 100 -12.15 -4.62 -2.35
C LYS A 100 -13.35 -3.71 -2.10
N ASP A 101 -13.43 -2.62 -2.83
CA ASP A 101 -14.52 -1.63 -2.79
C ASP A 101 -14.79 -0.99 -1.40
N THR A 102 -13.90 -1.21 -0.43
CA THR A 102 -14.03 -0.64 0.91
C THR A 102 -13.60 0.82 0.90
N ASN A 103 -14.42 1.70 1.50
CA ASN A 103 -14.03 3.08 1.73
C ASN A 103 -13.05 3.18 2.90
N LEU A 104 -11.80 3.53 2.60
CA LEU A 104 -10.71 3.59 3.59
C LEU A 104 -10.93 4.63 4.68
N ASN A 105 -11.72 5.69 4.42
CA ASN A 105 -12.08 6.69 5.42
C ASN A 105 -12.91 6.13 6.58
N LYS A 106 -13.56 4.97 6.38
CA LYS A 106 -14.38 4.30 7.39
C LYS A 106 -13.66 3.20 8.16
N LEU A 107 -12.41 2.91 7.79
CA LEU A 107 -11.64 1.87 8.45
C LEU A 107 -11.14 2.33 9.82
N THR A 108 -11.31 1.43 10.80
CA THR A 108 -10.84 1.60 12.17
C THR A 108 -9.70 0.64 12.48
N TYR A 109 -9.07 0.81 13.63
CA TYR A 109 -8.08 -0.13 14.15
C TYR A 109 -8.62 -1.58 14.20
N ASP A 110 -9.87 -1.78 14.60
CA ASP A 110 -10.46 -3.11 14.76
C ASP A 110 -10.57 -3.85 13.42
N HIS A 111 -10.94 -3.15 12.33
CA HIS A 111 -10.95 -3.73 10.99
C HIS A 111 -9.55 -4.19 10.54
N ILE A 112 -8.50 -3.44 10.91
CA ILE A 112 -7.13 -3.83 10.59
C ILE A 112 -6.67 -4.99 11.47
N PHE A 113 -7.11 -5.03 12.73
CA PHE A 113 -6.87 -6.16 13.61
C PHE A 113 -7.51 -7.44 13.07
N GLU A 114 -8.77 -7.38 12.62
CA GLU A 114 -9.47 -8.49 11.98
C GLU A 114 -8.76 -8.96 10.71
N PHE A 115 -8.28 -8.03 9.88
CA PHE A 115 -7.46 -8.37 8.71
C PHE A 115 -6.20 -9.13 9.09
N ARG A 116 -5.49 -8.71 10.17
CA ARG A 116 -4.32 -9.44 10.67
C ARG A 116 -4.67 -10.85 11.11
N GLU A 117 -5.78 -11.04 11.84
CA GLU A 117 -6.24 -12.36 12.26
C GLU A 117 -6.63 -13.23 11.05
N TYR A 118 -7.32 -12.66 10.06
CA TYR A 118 -7.59 -13.34 8.79
C TYR A 118 -6.30 -13.82 8.10
N LEU A 119 -5.24 -12.99 8.06
CA LEU A 119 -3.98 -13.41 7.46
C LEU A 119 -3.32 -14.59 8.17
N LYS A 120 -3.54 -14.78 9.48
CA LYS A 120 -3.03 -15.94 10.23
C LYS A 120 -3.67 -17.26 9.80
N THR A 121 -4.91 -17.21 9.35
CA THR A 121 -5.64 -18.41 8.89
C THR A 121 -5.44 -18.68 7.40
N LYS A 122 -4.87 -17.74 6.67
CA LYS A 122 -4.71 -17.85 5.21
C LYS A 122 -3.63 -18.86 4.83
N PRO A 123 -3.94 -19.85 3.97
CA PRO A 123 -2.98 -20.86 3.52
C PRO A 123 -1.89 -20.24 2.64
N LYS A 124 -0.71 -20.88 2.62
CA LYS A 124 0.36 -20.59 1.67
C LYS A 124 -0.02 -21.07 0.27
N LYS A 125 0.46 -20.35 -0.77
CA LYS A 125 0.21 -20.76 -2.17
C LYS A 125 0.86 -22.10 -2.53
N GLN A 126 2.02 -22.39 -1.93
CA GLN A 126 2.82 -23.58 -2.27
C GLN A 126 2.42 -24.80 -1.44
N ASN A 127 1.77 -24.61 -0.30
CA ASN A 127 1.34 -25.69 0.57
C ASN A 127 0.07 -25.25 1.33
N GLU A 128 -1.07 -25.75 0.92
CA GLU A 128 -2.37 -25.39 1.51
C GLU A 128 -2.53 -25.84 2.97
N ASN A 129 -1.72 -26.80 3.41
CA ASN A 129 -1.69 -27.26 4.80
C ASN A 129 -0.90 -26.32 5.73
N GLU A 130 -0.22 -25.33 5.19
CA GLU A 130 0.56 -24.37 5.97
C GLU A 130 0.01 -22.96 5.86
N THR A 131 -0.09 -22.25 6.99
CA THR A 131 -0.50 -20.84 7.04
C THR A 131 0.68 -19.89 6.77
N LEU A 132 0.35 -18.62 6.51
CA LEU A 132 1.36 -17.58 6.32
C LEU A 132 2.24 -17.42 7.56
N SER A 133 3.57 -17.30 7.35
CA SER A 133 4.49 -17.01 8.46
C SER A 133 4.24 -15.59 9.01
N TYR A 134 4.51 -15.39 10.31
CA TYR A 134 4.40 -14.07 10.95
C TYR A 134 5.29 -13.02 10.28
N ASN A 135 6.45 -13.41 9.75
CA ASN A 135 7.29 -12.50 8.97
C ASN A 135 6.59 -12.02 7.69
N THR A 136 5.92 -12.92 6.96
CA THR A 136 5.14 -12.59 5.76
C THR A 136 3.97 -11.67 6.12
N ILE A 137 3.23 -11.99 7.18
CA ILE A 137 2.12 -11.17 7.66
C ILE A 137 2.60 -9.75 8.02
N ASN A 138 3.71 -9.64 8.77
CA ASN A 138 4.28 -8.35 9.11
C ASN A 138 4.68 -7.53 7.86
N LYS A 139 5.22 -8.17 6.82
CA LYS A 139 5.54 -7.49 5.54
C LYS A 139 4.29 -6.96 4.84
N ILE A 140 3.19 -7.73 4.84
CA ILE A 140 1.90 -7.31 4.29
C ILE A 140 1.34 -6.10 5.06
N LEU A 141 1.41 -6.13 6.40
CA LEU A 141 0.96 -5.02 7.24
C LEU A 141 1.82 -3.76 7.07
N ILE A 142 3.14 -3.91 6.86
CA ILE A 142 4.03 -2.80 6.52
C ILE A 142 3.64 -2.18 5.17
N LEU A 143 3.30 -3.00 4.18
CA LEU A 143 2.83 -2.50 2.89
C LEU A 143 1.50 -1.76 3.05
N LEU A 144 0.55 -2.33 3.79
CA LEU A 144 -0.74 -1.68 4.08
C LEU A 144 -0.53 -0.34 4.78
N LYS A 145 0.38 -0.27 5.78
CA LYS A 145 0.74 0.99 6.44
C LYS A 145 1.25 2.03 5.43
N LYS A 146 2.12 1.65 4.50
CA LYS A 146 2.64 2.55 3.46
C LYS A 146 1.54 3.08 2.54
N ILE A 147 0.56 2.24 2.17
CA ILE A 147 -0.60 2.63 1.37
C ILE A 147 -1.37 3.75 2.07
N PHE A 148 -1.68 3.57 3.37
CA PHE A 148 -2.36 4.60 4.17
C PHE A 148 -1.50 5.86 4.34
N ASP A 149 -0.19 5.73 4.61
CA ASP A 149 0.72 6.87 4.73
C ASP A 149 0.78 7.67 3.41
N THR A 150 0.69 7.00 2.25
CA THR A 150 0.57 7.69 0.95
C THR A 150 -0.74 8.46 0.85
N GLY A 151 -1.85 7.88 1.31
CA GLY A 151 -3.15 8.58 1.35
C GLY A 151 -3.10 9.83 2.22
N ILE A 152 -2.44 9.79 3.38
CA ILE A 152 -2.24 10.95 4.25
C ILE A 152 -1.39 12.02 3.55
N ARG A 153 -0.24 11.64 2.97
CA ARG A 153 0.63 12.57 2.25
C ARG A 153 -0.08 13.29 1.09
N LYS A 154 -1.02 12.60 0.43
CA LYS A 154 -1.85 13.16 -0.66
C LYS A 154 -3.12 13.83 -0.15
N SER A 155 -3.32 13.95 1.17
CA SER A 155 -4.52 14.53 1.80
C SER A 155 -5.83 13.87 1.33
N LEU A 156 -5.80 12.57 1.09
CA LEU A 156 -6.96 11.76 0.69
C LEU A 156 -7.66 11.11 1.89
N ILE A 157 -6.91 10.87 2.96
CA ILE A 157 -7.39 10.33 4.23
C ILE A 157 -6.72 11.06 5.40
N ASP A 158 -7.37 11.10 6.56
CA ASP A 158 -6.89 11.84 7.73
C ASP A 158 -6.01 11.01 8.66
N LYS A 159 -6.27 9.71 8.75
CA LYS A 159 -5.67 8.83 9.77
C LYS A 159 -5.18 7.53 9.16
N ASN A 160 -4.11 6.98 9.73
CA ASN A 160 -3.63 5.65 9.41
C ASN A 160 -4.06 4.66 10.51
N PRO A 161 -5.07 3.81 10.28
CA PRO A 161 -5.54 2.85 11.30
C PRO A 161 -4.52 1.74 11.59
N VAL A 162 -3.47 1.59 10.75
CA VAL A 162 -2.40 0.59 10.92
C VAL A 162 -1.31 1.09 11.86
N GLU A 163 -1.24 2.40 12.14
CA GLU A 163 -0.10 3.03 12.82
C GLU A 163 0.24 2.37 14.17
N ASN A 164 -0.78 2.09 14.97
CA ASN A 164 -0.62 1.53 16.33
C ASN A 164 -0.67 0.01 16.36
N LEU A 165 -0.73 -0.67 15.21
CA LEU A 165 -0.80 -2.12 15.17
C LEU A 165 0.57 -2.74 15.52
N ARG A 166 0.62 -3.51 16.59
CA ARG A 166 1.84 -4.22 16.99
C ARG A 166 2.18 -5.34 16.02
N LYS A 167 3.46 -5.43 15.66
CA LYS A 167 3.99 -6.52 14.86
C LYS A 167 3.84 -7.86 15.59
N LEU A 168 3.62 -8.92 14.82
CA LEU A 168 3.64 -10.29 15.34
C LEU A 168 5.08 -10.68 15.74
N PRO A 169 5.26 -11.43 16.82
CA PRO A 169 6.58 -11.88 17.24
C PRO A 169 7.16 -12.84 16.20
N ILE A 170 8.43 -12.65 15.88
CA ILE A 170 9.17 -13.52 14.94
C ILE A 170 10.21 -14.27 15.76
N SER A 171 10.19 -15.61 15.69
CA SER A 171 11.25 -16.44 16.25
C SER A 171 12.56 -16.16 15.49
N LYS A 172 13.67 -16.11 16.23
CA LYS A 172 14.98 -16.03 15.61
C LYS A 172 15.19 -17.29 14.74
N PRO A 173 15.61 -17.15 13.49
CA PRO A 173 15.91 -18.31 12.67
C PRO A 173 17.06 -19.07 13.29
N ASN A 174 16.96 -20.40 13.33
CA ASN A 174 18.11 -21.25 13.66
C ASN A 174 19.03 -21.24 12.42
N ILE A 175 20.16 -20.56 12.53
CA ILE A 175 21.14 -20.47 11.44
C ILE A 175 21.87 -21.80 11.40
N LYS A 176 21.68 -22.56 10.31
CA LYS A 176 22.46 -23.74 9.98
C LYS A 176 23.65 -23.31 9.13
N PHE A 177 24.81 -23.75 9.49
CA PHE A 177 26.04 -23.56 8.74
C PHE A 177 26.73 -24.93 8.57
N TRP A 178 27.48 -25.07 7.52
CA TRP A 178 28.26 -26.29 7.27
C TRP A 178 29.58 -26.21 8.00
N SER A 179 30.02 -27.34 8.56
CA SER A 179 31.40 -27.50 9.01
C SER A 179 32.35 -27.69 7.78
N ILE A 180 33.66 -27.58 8.03
CA ILE A 180 34.65 -27.81 6.96
C ILE A 180 34.53 -29.24 6.42
N GLU A 181 34.30 -30.20 7.32
CA GLU A 181 34.15 -31.62 6.96
C GLU A 181 32.90 -31.85 6.11
N GLU A 182 31.78 -31.23 6.46
CA GLU A 182 30.55 -31.31 5.66
C GLU A 182 30.73 -30.68 4.29
N PHE A 183 31.42 -29.54 4.23
CA PHE A 183 31.72 -28.88 2.96
C PHE A 183 32.65 -29.71 2.08
N THR A 184 33.70 -30.34 2.66
CA THR A 184 34.61 -31.23 1.94
C THR A 184 33.85 -32.40 1.33
N ARG A 185 33.00 -33.07 2.11
CA ARG A 185 32.15 -34.18 1.60
C ARG A 185 31.21 -33.72 0.48
N PHE A 186 30.66 -32.52 0.58
CA PHE A 186 29.83 -31.95 -0.48
C PHE A 186 30.64 -31.77 -1.77
N ARG A 187 31.88 -31.27 -1.70
CA ARG A 187 32.75 -31.09 -2.87
C ARG A 187 33.07 -32.39 -3.59
N GLU A 188 33.21 -33.50 -2.87
CA GLU A 188 33.45 -34.85 -3.45
C GLU A 188 32.29 -35.32 -4.33
N LEU A 189 31.08 -34.71 -4.20
CA LEU A 189 29.93 -35.02 -5.04
C LEU A 189 29.87 -34.20 -6.33
N ILE A 190 30.68 -33.15 -6.45
CA ILE A 190 30.80 -32.32 -7.65
C ILE A 190 31.67 -33.08 -8.64
N ARG A 191 31.20 -33.24 -9.89
CA ARG A 191 31.97 -33.97 -10.91
C ARG A 191 33.17 -33.15 -11.39
N ASP A 192 34.22 -33.81 -11.80
CA ASP A 192 35.48 -33.19 -12.24
C ASP A 192 35.29 -32.25 -13.46
N ASP A 193 34.26 -32.48 -14.29
CA ASP A 193 33.92 -31.63 -15.42
C ASP A 193 33.12 -30.36 -15.04
N GLU A 194 32.73 -30.26 -13.77
CA GLU A 194 31.92 -29.13 -13.24
C GLU A 194 32.78 -28.12 -12.46
N ILE A 195 33.95 -27.79 -12.91
CA ILE A 195 34.94 -26.91 -12.23
C ILE A 195 34.32 -25.56 -11.85
N SER A 196 33.46 -24.98 -12.68
CA SER A 196 32.81 -23.70 -12.40
C SER A 196 31.90 -23.75 -11.17
N TYR A 197 31.21 -24.87 -10.94
CA TYR A 197 30.41 -25.07 -9.75
C TYR A 197 31.27 -25.24 -8.50
N ASP A 198 32.32 -26.03 -8.58
CA ASP A 198 33.28 -26.20 -7.46
C ASP A 198 33.86 -24.85 -7.04
N LEU A 199 34.37 -24.07 -7.99
CA LEU A 199 34.90 -22.73 -7.74
C LEU A 199 33.86 -21.78 -7.11
N PHE A 200 32.65 -21.82 -7.63
CA PHE A 200 31.57 -21.02 -7.08
C PHE A 200 31.31 -21.34 -5.59
N PHE A 201 31.21 -22.63 -5.25
CA PHE A 201 30.95 -23.04 -3.87
C PHE A 201 32.15 -22.81 -2.95
N VAL A 202 33.37 -22.96 -3.43
CA VAL A 202 34.60 -22.65 -2.67
C VAL A 202 34.62 -21.15 -2.33
N ILE A 203 34.38 -20.26 -3.31
CA ILE A 203 34.34 -18.83 -3.07
C ILE A 203 33.22 -18.49 -2.08
N ALA A 204 32.00 -19.04 -2.29
CA ALA A 204 30.87 -18.81 -1.40
C ALA A 204 31.16 -19.19 0.07
N PHE A 205 31.76 -20.39 0.26
CA PHE A 205 32.03 -20.94 1.59
C PHE A 205 33.12 -20.16 2.35
N PHE A 206 34.22 -19.84 1.70
CA PHE A 206 35.36 -19.18 2.36
C PHE A 206 35.23 -17.66 2.48
N THR A 207 34.48 -17.01 1.57
CA THR A 207 34.34 -15.54 1.58
C THR A 207 33.01 -15.06 2.16
N GLY A 208 31.99 -15.90 2.20
CA GLY A 208 30.64 -15.50 2.56
C GLY A 208 29.96 -14.55 1.56
N MET A 209 30.51 -14.40 0.35
CA MET A 209 29.93 -13.57 -0.70
C MET A 209 28.54 -14.07 -1.11
N ARG A 210 27.65 -13.12 -1.43
CA ARG A 210 26.33 -13.47 -1.97
C ARG A 210 26.46 -14.00 -3.40
N MET A 211 25.53 -14.90 -3.76
CA MET A 211 25.49 -15.48 -5.11
C MET A 211 25.62 -14.42 -6.23
N GLY A 212 24.89 -13.31 -6.14
CA GLY A 212 25.00 -12.25 -7.16
C GLY A 212 26.33 -11.52 -7.20
N GLU A 213 27.06 -11.49 -6.08
CA GLU A 213 28.40 -10.90 -5.99
C GLU A 213 29.43 -11.86 -6.62
N ILE A 214 29.30 -13.17 -6.38
CA ILE A 214 30.16 -14.18 -6.99
C ILE A 214 29.97 -14.24 -8.51
N LEU A 215 28.72 -14.22 -8.98
CA LEU A 215 28.39 -14.22 -10.42
C LEU A 215 28.82 -12.94 -11.15
N ALA A 216 29.13 -11.87 -10.42
CA ALA A 216 29.66 -10.63 -10.98
C ALA A 216 31.19 -10.57 -11.01
N LEU A 217 31.89 -11.58 -10.49
CA LEU A 217 33.34 -11.72 -10.61
C LEU A 217 33.69 -12.07 -12.08
N ASN A 218 34.57 -11.28 -12.67
CA ASN A 218 35.08 -11.47 -14.03
C ASN A 218 36.41 -12.23 -13.97
#